data_eb0c00f7fda440692b323cda4bd5699a
#
_entry.id   eb0c00f7fda440692b323cda4bd5699a
#
_cell.length_a   1.000
_cell.length_b   1.000
_cell.length_c   1.000
_cell.angle_alpha   90.00
_cell.angle_beta   90.00
_cell.angle_gamma   90.00
#
_symmetry.space_group_name_H-M   'P 1'
#
loop_
_entity.id
_entity.type
_entity.pdbx_description
1 polymer ?
#
loop_
_entity_poly.entity_id
_entity_poly.type
_entity_poly.pdbx_seq_one_letter_code
_entity_poly.pdbx_strand_id
1 'polypeptide(L)'
;MPLKFEELRVLQAAEGVADGIWRQVVQWDQFAREVVGGQLARSADSVGANIAESFGRFHYGEKLQFLYYSRGSLFETKYWLNRARTRNLMPSAQVQDYATQLTDLA
;
A
#
# COMPACT_ATOMS: atom_id res chain seq x y z
N MET A 1 -6.41 16.73 16.98
CA MET A 1 -5.60 17.73 16.28
C MET A 1 -5.79 17.59 14.79
N PRO A 2 -5.95 18.71 14.06
CA PRO A 2 -6.05 18.61 12.61
C PRO A 2 -4.72 18.13 12.01
N LEU A 3 -4.81 17.34 10.95
CA LEU A 3 -3.64 16.87 10.23
C LEU A 3 -3.00 18.03 9.46
N LYS A 4 -1.68 18.01 9.36
CA LYS A 4 -0.97 18.94 8.49
C LYS A 4 -1.25 18.57 7.03
N PHE A 5 -1.14 19.56 6.15
CA PHE A 5 -1.40 19.36 4.72
C PHE A 5 -0.54 18.21 4.14
N GLU A 6 0.75 18.17 4.48
CA GLU A 6 1.64 17.13 3.99
C GLU A 6 1.27 15.74 4.52
N GLU A 7 0.83 15.64 5.78
CA GLU A 7 0.37 14.38 6.36
C GLU A 7 -0.87 13.87 5.62
N LEU A 8 -1.80 14.76 5.32
CA LEU A 8 -3.01 14.42 4.58
C LEU A 8 -2.67 13.97 3.16
N ARG A 9 -1.74 14.66 2.48
CA ARG A 9 -1.31 14.29 1.13
C ARG A 9 -0.72 12.89 1.08
N VAL A 10 0.15 12.56 2.04
CA VAL A 10 0.78 11.23 2.10
C VAL A 10 -0.27 10.15 2.30
N LEU A 11 -1.21 10.38 3.23
CA LEU A 11 -2.30 9.43 3.47
C LEU A 11 -3.15 9.24 2.21
N GLN A 12 -3.55 10.31 1.55
CA GLN A 12 -4.35 10.24 0.33
C GLN A 12 -3.61 9.53 -0.79
N ALA A 13 -2.30 9.75 -0.91
CA ALA A 13 -1.48 9.06 -1.91
C ALA A 13 -1.44 7.55 -1.65
N ALA A 14 -1.28 7.14 -0.39
CA ALA A 14 -1.30 5.74 -0.01
C ALA A 14 -2.67 5.11 -0.32
N GLU A 15 -3.75 5.80 0.00
CA GLU A 15 -5.11 5.35 -0.30
C GLU A 15 -5.34 5.20 -1.79
N GLY A 16 -4.84 6.14 -2.60
CA GLY A 16 -4.98 6.08 -4.05
C GLY A 16 -4.33 4.85 -4.67
N VAL A 17 -3.14 4.50 -4.20
CA VAL A 17 -2.46 3.27 -4.64
C VAL A 17 -3.27 2.04 -4.22
N ALA A 18 -3.69 1.98 -2.97
CA ALA A 18 -4.45 0.84 -2.45
C ALA A 18 -5.76 0.65 -3.20
N ASP A 19 -6.47 1.74 -3.49
CA ASP A 19 -7.73 1.68 -4.23
C ASP A 19 -7.52 1.25 -5.68
N GLY A 20 -6.44 1.70 -6.31
CA GLY A 20 -6.08 1.27 -7.65
C GLY A 20 -5.80 -0.22 -7.70
N ILE A 21 -5.03 -0.72 -6.73
CA ILE A 21 -4.74 -2.15 -6.60
C ILE A 21 -6.02 -2.93 -6.35
N TRP A 22 -6.89 -2.46 -5.47
CA TRP A 22 -8.19 -3.08 -5.19
C TRP A 22 -8.99 -3.29 -6.48
N ARG A 23 -9.09 -2.23 -7.31
CA ARG A 23 -9.85 -2.31 -8.56
C ARG A 23 -9.30 -3.34 -9.53
N GLN A 24 -7.99 -3.58 -9.52
CA GLN A 24 -7.36 -4.63 -10.31
C GLN A 24 -7.66 -6.01 -9.76
N VAL A 25 -7.42 -6.18 -8.47
CA VAL A 25 -7.54 -7.49 -7.79
C VAL A 25 -8.94 -8.07 -7.90
N VAL A 26 -9.97 -7.24 -7.76
CA VAL A 26 -11.36 -7.74 -7.80
C VAL A 26 -11.74 -8.31 -9.17
N GLN A 27 -10.97 -8.00 -10.21
CA GLN A 27 -11.22 -8.50 -11.56
C GLN A 27 -10.52 -9.83 -11.87
N TRP A 28 -9.60 -10.27 -11.00
CA TRP A 28 -8.86 -11.50 -11.19
C TRP A 28 -9.78 -12.72 -10.99
N ASP A 29 -9.40 -13.86 -11.58
CA ASP A 29 -10.12 -15.11 -11.32
C ASP A 29 -10.04 -15.46 -9.83
N GLN A 30 -10.94 -16.33 -9.40
CA GLN A 30 -11.10 -16.63 -7.97
C GLN A 30 -9.82 -17.12 -7.32
N PHE A 31 -9.10 -18.03 -7.97
CA PHE A 31 -7.88 -18.59 -7.38
C PHE A 31 -6.80 -17.52 -7.19
N ALA A 32 -6.53 -16.73 -8.23
CA ALA A 32 -5.53 -15.66 -8.18
C ALA A 32 -5.92 -14.60 -7.17
N ARG A 33 -7.21 -14.25 -7.12
CA ARG A 33 -7.73 -13.26 -6.19
C ARG A 33 -7.55 -13.71 -4.74
N GLU A 34 -7.79 -14.99 -4.45
CA GLU A 34 -7.68 -15.52 -3.09
C GLU A 34 -6.21 -15.69 -2.66
N VAL A 35 -5.35 -16.18 -3.55
CA VAL A 35 -3.98 -16.53 -3.20
C VAL A 35 -3.04 -15.31 -3.23
N VAL A 36 -3.08 -14.56 -4.32
CA VAL A 36 -2.20 -13.39 -4.50
C VAL A 36 -2.94 -12.10 -4.16
N GLY A 37 -4.17 -11.97 -4.64
CA GLY A 37 -4.94 -10.74 -4.48
C GLY A 37 -5.17 -10.34 -3.04
N GLY A 38 -5.49 -11.28 -2.18
CA GLY A 38 -5.69 -11.01 -0.76
C GLY A 38 -4.44 -10.49 -0.08
N GLN A 39 -3.29 -11.09 -0.38
CA GLN A 39 -2.01 -10.62 0.17
C GLN A 39 -1.67 -9.22 -0.33
N LEU A 40 -1.83 -8.99 -1.62
CA LEU A 40 -1.54 -7.70 -2.23
C LEU A 40 -2.46 -6.60 -1.67
N ALA A 41 -3.77 -6.86 -1.63
CA ALA A 41 -4.74 -5.88 -1.14
C ALA A 41 -4.50 -5.55 0.34
N ARG A 42 -4.25 -6.56 1.18
CA ARG A 42 -3.99 -6.34 2.60
C ARG A 42 -2.73 -5.54 2.84
N SER A 43 -1.63 -5.87 2.15
CA SER A 43 -0.38 -5.13 2.32
C SER A 43 -0.52 -3.69 1.85
N ALA A 44 -1.21 -3.47 0.73
CA ALA A 44 -1.44 -2.12 0.21
C ALA A 44 -2.28 -1.28 1.18
N ASP A 45 -3.36 -1.84 1.73
CA ASP A 45 -4.19 -1.13 2.71
C ASP A 45 -3.43 -0.84 4.00
N SER A 46 -2.51 -1.73 4.39
CA SER A 46 -1.71 -1.56 5.60
C SER A 46 -0.77 -0.37 5.52
N VAL A 47 -0.35 0.04 4.32
CA VAL A 47 0.49 1.24 4.17
C VAL A 47 -0.25 2.46 4.75
N GLY A 48 -1.44 2.72 4.24
CA GLY A 48 -2.25 3.85 4.70
C GLY A 48 -2.75 3.68 6.13
N ALA A 49 -3.16 2.47 6.50
CA ALA A 49 -3.67 2.21 7.84
C ALA A 49 -2.62 2.52 8.91
N ASN A 50 -1.35 2.16 8.69
CA ASN A 50 -0.29 2.45 9.64
C ASN A 50 0.11 3.93 9.64
N ILE A 51 0.01 4.61 8.51
CA ILE A 51 0.19 6.07 8.46
C ILE A 51 -0.90 6.73 9.32
N ALA A 52 -2.16 6.35 9.11
CA ALA A 52 -3.28 6.90 9.87
C ALA A 52 -3.11 6.63 11.37
N GLU A 53 -2.67 5.42 11.73
CA GLU A 53 -2.43 5.04 13.11
C GLU A 53 -1.34 5.91 13.75
N SER A 54 -0.29 6.26 12.98
CA SER A 54 0.79 7.12 13.49
C SER A 54 0.27 8.50 13.90
N PHE A 55 -0.72 9.02 13.19
CA PHE A 55 -1.30 10.33 13.50
C PHE A 55 -2.04 10.33 14.84
N GLY A 56 -2.58 9.18 15.25
CA GLY A 56 -3.31 9.04 16.50
C GLY A 56 -2.42 8.78 17.71
N ARG A 57 -1.13 8.62 17.52
CA ARG A 57 -0.22 8.33 18.64
C ARG A 57 0.30 9.61 19.26
N PHE A 58 0.36 9.62 20.58
CA PHE A 58 0.79 10.79 21.33
C PHE A 58 2.32 10.90 21.40
N HIS A 59 3.01 9.78 21.64
CA HIS A 59 4.47 9.78 21.80
C HIS A 59 5.18 9.63 20.46
N TYR A 60 6.27 10.39 20.29
CA TYR A 60 7.05 10.40 19.06
C TYR A 60 7.58 9.01 18.69
N GLY A 61 8.08 8.26 19.69
CA GLY A 61 8.56 6.89 19.45
C GLY A 61 7.49 5.96 18.91
N GLU A 62 6.25 6.09 19.40
CA GLU A 62 5.13 5.31 18.88
C GLU A 62 4.77 5.72 17.46
N LYS A 63 4.79 7.02 17.17
CA LYS A 63 4.56 7.51 15.80
C LYS A 63 5.56 6.90 14.83
N LEU A 64 6.84 6.92 15.17
CA LEU A 64 7.89 6.32 14.35
C LEU A 64 7.65 4.82 14.14
N GLN A 65 7.23 4.11 15.18
CA GLN A 65 6.99 2.67 15.08
C GLN A 65 5.93 2.36 14.02
N PHE A 66 4.81 3.11 14.01
CA PHE A 66 3.77 2.89 13.01
C PHE A 66 4.20 3.32 11.61
N LEU A 67 5.06 4.33 11.50
CA LEU A 67 5.64 4.70 10.20
C LEU A 67 6.59 3.61 9.69
N TYR A 68 7.33 2.95 10.56
CA TYR A 68 8.14 1.79 10.19
C TYR A 68 7.27 0.60 9.76
N TYR A 69 6.14 0.36 10.43
CA TYR A 69 5.19 -0.67 10.01
C TYR A 69 4.63 -0.35 8.62
N SER A 70 4.28 0.90 8.37
CA SER A 70 3.83 1.34 7.06
C SER A 70 4.89 1.08 5.99
N ARG A 71 6.14 1.39 6.29
CA ARG A 71 7.26 1.14 5.37
C ARG A 71 7.41 -0.35 5.07
N GLY A 72 7.30 -1.20 6.08
CA GLY A 72 7.33 -2.65 5.90
C GLY A 72 6.21 -3.13 4.99
N SER A 73 5.00 -2.61 5.18
CA SER A 73 3.85 -2.93 4.34
C SER A 73 4.06 -2.46 2.90
N LEU A 74 4.71 -1.32 2.72
CA LEU A 74 5.05 -0.80 1.40
C LEU A 74 5.98 -1.75 0.65
N PHE A 75 7.02 -2.26 1.31
CA PHE A 75 7.93 -3.22 0.71
C PHE A 75 7.24 -4.55 0.41
N GLU A 76 6.35 -5.00 1.31
CA GLU A 76 5.57 -6.20 1.07
C GLU A 76 4.65 -6.01 -0.15
N THR A 77 4.04 -4.84 -0.28
CA THR A 77 3.20 -4.52 -1.44
C THR A 77 3.99 -4.61 -2.73
N LYS A 78 5.21 -4.08 -2.76
CA LYS A 78 6.10 -4.20 -3.93
C LYS A 78 6.43 -5.65 -4.25
N TYR A 79 6.63 -6.47 -3.23
CA TYR A 79 6.86 -7.90 -3.41
C TYR A 79 5.68 -8.56 -4.12
N TRP A 80 4.47 -8.32 -3.62
CA TRP A 80 3.27 -8.93 -4.23
C TRP A 80 2.96 -8.38 -5.61
N LEU A 81 3.25 -7.10 -5.87
CA LEU A 81 3.15 -6.54 -7.22
C LEU A 81 4.08 -7.28 -8.19
N ASN A 82 5.29 -7.59 -7.75
CA ASN A 82 6.23 -8.35 -8.55
C ASN A 82 5.71 -9.76 -8.83
N ARG A 83 5.12 -10.42 -7.82
CA ARG A 83 4.52 -11.74 -8.00
C ARG A 83 3.36 -11.69 -9.00
N ALA A 84 2.53 -10.66 -8.91
CA ALA A 84 1.42 -10.47 -9.84
C ALA A 84 1.93 -10.29 -11.27
N ARG A 85 2.98 -9.50 -11.47
CA ARG A 85 3.58 -9.31 -12.78
C ARG A 85 4.13 -10.62 -13.33
N THR A 86 4.92 -11.34 -12.54
CA THR A 86 5.55 -12.59 -12.96
C THR A 86 4.52 -13.66 -13.33
N ARG A 87 3.37 -13.63 -12.63
CA ARG A 87 2.28 -14.59 -12.86
C ARG A 87 1.24 -14.09 -13.87
N ASN A 88 1.55 -13.01 -14.58
CA ASN A 88 0.70 -12.43 -15.64
C ASN A 88 -0.68 -11.98 -15.16
N LEU A 89 -0.77 -11.56 -13.90
CA LEU A 89 -2.02 -11.02 -13.33
C LEU A 89 -2.14 -9.52 -13.55
N MET A 90 -1.02 -8.84 -13.76
CA MET A 90 -1.00 -7.39 -13.92
C MET A 90 0.10 -7.00 -14.91
N PRO A 91 -0.17 -6.08 -15.86
CA PRO A 91 0.84 -5.63 -16.82
C PRO A 91 2.06 -4.99 -16.15
N SER A 92 3.25 -5.21 -16.73
CA SER A 92 4.49 -4.64 -16.19
C SER A 92 4.45 -3.13 -16.03
N ALA A 93 3.86 -2.42 -16.99
CA ALA A 93 3.75 -0.96 -16.92
C ALA A 93 2.95 -0.50 -15.71
N GLN A 94 1.87 -1.21 -15.38
CA GLN A 94 1.02 -0.88 -14.25
C GLN A 94 1.71 -1.21 -12.93
N VAL A 95 2.41 -2.34 -12.84
CA VAL A 95 3.21 -2.69 -11.67
C VAL A 95 4.26 -1.63 -11.42
N GLN A 96 4.95 -1.19 -12.49
CA GLN A 96 5.98 -0.15 -12.37
C GLN A 96 5.38 1.17 -11.87
N ASP A 97 4.21 1.54 -12.36
CA ASP A 97 3.54 2.77 -11.93
C ASP A 97 3.22 2.75 -10.43
N TYR A 98 2.62 1.65 -9.95
CA TYR A 98 2.34 1.51 -8.52
C TYR A 98 3.61 1.47 -7.69
N ALA A 99 4.65 0.77 -8.16
CA ALA A 99 5.92 0.71 -7.46
C ALA A 99 6.55 2.10 -7.32
N THR A 100 6.47 2.92 -8.36
CA THR A 100 6.97 4.29 -8.34
C THR A 100 6.19 5.14 -7.35
N GLN A 101 4.86 5.05 -7.35
CA GLN A 101 4.02 5.78 -6.40
C GLN A 101 4.35 5.39 -4.96
N LEU A 102 4.57 4.10 -4.70
CA LEU A 102 4.95 3.62 -3.37
C LEU A 102 6.32 4.15 -2.97
N THR A 103 7.28 4.15 -3.89
CA THR A 103 8.61 4.69 -3.63
C THR A 103 8.54 6.16 -3.21
N ASP A 104 7.66 6.92 -3.84
CA ASP A 104 7.50 8.35 -3.54
C ASP A 104 6.92 8.60 -2.14
N LEU A 105 6.30 7.58 -1.52
CA LEU A 105 5.78 7.67 -0.15
C LEU A 105 6.86 7.43 0.90
N ALA A 106 7.94 6.75 0.55
CA ALA A 106 8.95 6.31 1.51
C ALA A 106 9.86 7.44 2.05
#